data_042f3f0992267a120970bbb2bdda36f8
#
_entry.id   042f3f0992267a120970bbb2bdda36f8
#
_cell.length_a   1.000
_cell.length_b   1.000
_cell.length_c   1.000
_cell.angle_alpha   90.00
_cell.angle_beta   90.00
_cell.angle_gamma   90.00
#
_symmetry.space_group_name_H-M   'P 1'
#
loop_
_entity.id
_entity.type
_entity.pdbx_description
1 polymer ?
#
loop_
_entity_poly.entity_id
_entity_poly.type
_entity_poly.pdbx_seq_one_letter_code
_entity_poly.pdbx_strand_id
1 'polypeptide(L)'
;MYIVSLTYHRPIADVDSHLEGHIAWLKKYFQDGTFIPSSRKNPRTGGVILAKGIDRAQLDAILAEDPFNAVAHYEVTDFSATTTAAGFEALTGL
;
A
#
# COMPACT_ATOMS: atom_id res chain seq x y z
N MET A 1 -4.19 -2.89 11.39
CA MET A 1 -4.17 -2.53 9.95
C MET A 1 -3.13 -1.45 9.71
N TYR A 2 -2.48 -1.48 8.56
CA TYR A 2 -1.46 -0.48 8.19
C TYR A 2 -1.94 0.35 7.01
N ILE A 3 -1.70 1.65 7.09
CA ILE A 3 -1.78 2.55 5.95
C ILE A 3 -0.36 2.75 5.44
N VAL A 4 -0.11 2.40 4.18
CA VAL A 4 1.17 2.62 3.52
C VAL A 4 0.99 3.75 2.52
N SER A 5 1.66 4.87 2.75
CA SER A 5 1.62 6.03 1.87
C SER A 5 2.92 6.10 1.07
N LEU A 6 2.81 6.06 -0.25
CA LEU A 6 3.92 6.20 -1.17
C LEU A 6 3.94 7.61 -1.73
N THR A 7 5.11 8.24 -1.75
CA THR A 7 5.31 9.55 -2.37
C THR A 7 6.45 9.45 -3.37
N TYR A 8 6.18 9.77 -4.64
CA TYR A 8 7.20 9.72 -5.70
C TYR A 8 8.27 10.77 -5.47
N HIS A 9 9.54 10.38 -5.64
CA HIS A 9 10.69 11.29 -5.60
C HIS A 9 11.44 11.32 -6.93
N ARG A 10 10.85 10.74 -7.98
CA ARG A 10 11.37 10.73 -9.35
C ARG A 10 10.29 11.19 -10.31
N PRO A 11 10.68 11.65 -11.52
CA PRO A 11 9.71 12.04 -12.55
C PRO A 11 8.74 10.89 -12.90
N ILE A 12 7.54 11.22 -13.33
CA ILE A 12 6.51 10.24 -13.70
C ILE A 12 7.01 9.25 -14.77
N ALA A 13 7.85 9.69 -15.70
CA ALA A 13 8.43 8.78 -16.69
C ALA A 13 9.24 7.65 -16.05
N ASP A 14 9.98 7.93 -14.97
CA ASP A 14 10.72 6.93 -14.22
C ASP A 14 9.77 6.01 -13.45
N VAL A 15 8.73 6.58 -12.87
CA VAL A 15 7.67 5.80 -12.17
C VAL A 15 7.01 4.83 -13.14
N ASP A 16 6.62 5.30 -14.32
CA ASP A 16 5.96 4.47 -15.33
C ASP A 16 6.85 3.34 -15.83
N SER A 17 8.18 3.51 -15.82
CA SER A 17 9.11 2.44 -16.19
C SER A 17 9.11 1.27 -15.20
N HIS A 18 8.64 1.46 -13.97
CA HIS A 18 8.52 0.43 -12.93
C HIS A 18 7.07 -0.01 -12.69
N LEU A 19 6.11 0.54 -13.43
CA LEU A 19 4.68 0.35 -13.16
C LEU A 19 4.24 -1.11 -13.34
N GLU A 20 4.70 -1.78 -14.38
CA GLU A 20 4.31 -3.17 -14.66
C GLU A 20 4.72 -4.10 -13.52
N GLY A 21 5.95 -3.98 -13.03
CA GLY A 21 6.43 -4.77 -11.91
C GLY A 21 5.71 -4.43 -10.60
N HIS A 22 5.41 -3.15 -10.38
CA HIS A 22 4.63 -2.72 -9.22
C HIS A 22 3.22 -3.32 -9.23
N ILE A 23 2.54 -3.33 -10.38
CA ILE A 23 1.21 -3.94 -10.52
C ILE A 23 1.25 -5.44 -10.26
N ALA A 24 2.26 -6.15 -10.76
CA ALA A 24 2.43 -7.58 -10.50
C ALA A 24 2.62 -7.87 -9.01
N TRP A 25 3.40 -7.04 -8.32
CA TRP A 25 3.59 -7.13 -6.88
C TRP A 25 2.28 -6.86 -6.12
N LEU A 26 1.49 -5.85 -6.49
CA LEU A 26 0.19 -5.59 -5.90
C LEU A 26 -0.75 -6.79 -6.05
N LYS A 27 -0.83 -7.38 -7.24
CA LYS A 27 -1.70 -8.53 -7.52
C LYS A 27 -1.39 -9.71 -6.63
N LYS A 28 -0.10 -9.98 -6.39
CA LYS A 28 0.34 -11.07 -5.50
C LYS A 28 -0.27 -10.93 -4.10
N TYR A 29 -0.26 -9.72 -3.54
CA TYR A 29 -0.73 -9.49 -2.19
C TYR A 29 -2.22 -9.17 -2.09
N PHE A 30 -2.87 -8.83 -3.20
CA PHE A 30 -4.33 -8.86 -3.27
C PHE A 30 -4.87 -10.28 -3.27
N GLN A 31 -4.21 -11.20 -3.95
CA GLN A 31 -4.65 -12.60 -4.03
C GLN A 31 -4.62 -13.30 -2.68
N ASP A 32 -3.64 -13.02 -1.85
CA ASP A 32 -3.57 -13.63 -0.51
C ASP A 32 -4.34 -12.84 0.57
N GLY A 33 -4.93 -11.72 0.22
CA GLY A 33 -5.75 -10.91 1.12
C GLY A 33 -4.95 -9.98 2.03
N THR A 34 -3.64 -9.87 1.88
CA THR A 34 -2.81 -8.97 2.68
C THR A 34 -3.13 -7.52 2.37
N PHE A 35 -3.21 -7.15 1.08
CA PHE A 35 -3.64 -5.82 0.65
C PHE A 35 -5.14 -5.80 0.39
N ILE A 36 -5.81 -4.75 0.89
CA ILE A 36 -7.26 -4.58 0.75
C ILE A 36 -7.58 -3.68 -0.44
N PRO A 37 -7.21 -2.39 -0.44
CA PRO A 37 -7.23 -1.54 -1.61
C PRO A 37 -5.83 -1.01 -1.91
N SER A 38 -5.69 -0.53 -3.12
CA SER A 38 -4.59 0.31 -3.54
C SER A 38 -5.13 1.39 -4.47
N SER A 39 -4.60 2.61 -4.38
CA SER A 39 -5.07 3.72 -5.22
C SER A 39 -3.99 4.75 -5.44
N ARG A 40 -4.18 5.57 -6.47
CA ARG A 40 -3.34 6.75 -6.73
C ARG A 40 -3.81 7.92 -5.89
N LYS A 41 -2.87 8.76 -5.45
CA LYS A 41 -3.18 10.07 -4.89
C LYS A 41 -3.63 11.02 -6.01
N ASN A 42 -4.46 11.99 -5.66
CA ASN A 42 -4.89 13.07 -6.54
C ASN A 42 -4.34 14.40 -6.01
N PRO A 43 -3.43 15.10 -6.73
CA PRO A 43 -2.82 14.71 -8.00
C PRO A 43 -1.92 13.47 -7.87
N ARG A 44 -1.49 12.89 -9.00
CA ARG A 44 -0.69 11.66 -9.04
C ARG A 44 0.74 11.91 -8.53
N THR A 45 0.88 12.00 -7.21
CA THR A 45 2.15 12.20 -6.50
C THR A 45 2.61 10.95 -5.76
N GLY A 46 1.83 9.88 -5.82
CA GLY A 46 2.08 8.64 -5.12
C GLY A 46 0.85 7.75 -5.07
N GLY A 47 0.78 6.91 -4.06
CA GLY A 47 -0.33 6.01 -3.83
C GLY A 47 -0.56 5.72 -2.36
N VAL A 48 -1.65 5.03 -2.06
CA VAL A 48 -1.98 4.54 -0.73
C VAL A 48 -2.39 3.08 -0.81
N ILE A 49 -1.85 2.26 0.09
CA ILE A 49 -2.20 0.84 0.23
C ILE A 49 -2.66 0.61 1.66
N LEU A 50 -3.72 -0.16 1.84
CA LEU A 50 -4.10 -0.70 3.14
C LEU A 50 -3.70 -2.17 3.24
N ALA A 51 -3.01 -2.54 4.32
CA ALA A 51 -2.54 -3.89 4.56
C ALA A 51 -3.05 -4.41 5.91
N LYS A 52 -3.37 -5.71 5.98
CA LYS A 52 -3.91 -6.34 7.17
C LYS A 52 -3.35 -7.75 7.38
N GLY A 53 -3.52 -8.26 8.60
CA GLY A 53 -3.25 -9.67 8.92
C GLY A 53 -1.77 -10.02 9.05
N ILE A 54 -0.90 -9.03 9.12
CA ILE A 54 0.55 -9.20 9.25
C ILE A 54 1.12 -8.26 10.31
N ASP A 55 2.31 -8.57 10.82
CA ASP A 55 3.05 -7.65 11.68
C ASP A 55 3.92 -6.68 10.86
N ARG A 56 4.55 -5.72 11.56
CA ARG A 56 5.36 -4.70 10.90
C ARG A 56 6.59 -5.29 10.19
N ALA A 57 7.22 -6.30 10.76
CA ALA A 57 8.40 -6.93 10.16
C ALA A 57 8.03 -7.64 8.86
N GLN A 58 6.89 -8.33 8.84
CA GLN A 58 6.35 -8.95 7.63
C GLN A 58 6.02 -7.89 6.57
N LEU A 59 5.38 -6.79 6.97
CA LEU A 59 5.06 -5.69 6.06
C LEU A 59 6.33 -5.09 5.46
N ASP A 60 7.36 -4.84 6.26
CA ASP A 60 8.63 -4.29 5.78
C ASP A 60 9.28 -5.20 4.74
N ALA A 61 9.24 -6.51 4.94
CA ALA A 61 9.74 -7.49 3.98
C ALA A 61 8.94 -7.47 2.66
N ILE A 62 7.61 -7.33 2.75
CA ILE A 62 6.73 -7.23 1.59
C ILE A 62 6.99 -5.94 0.81
N LEU A 63 7.11 -4.81 1.50
CA LEU A 63 7.40 -3.51 0.87
C LEU A 63 8.77 -3.49 0.18
N ALA A 64 9.76 -4.23 0.72
CA ALA A 64 11.07 -4.34 0.10
C ALA A 64 11.05 -5.02 -1.28
N GLU A 65 10.01 -5.80 -1.59
CA GLU A 65 9.83 -6.46 -2.88
C GLU A 65 9.30 -5.52 -3.97
N ASP A 66 8.76 -4.36 -3.60
CA ASP A 66 8.12 -3.45 -4.54
C ASP A 66 9.15 -2.76 -5.44
N PRO A 67 9.05 -2.88 -6.79
CA PRO A 67 9.93 -2.14 -7.69
C PRO A 67 9.89 -0.63 -7.50
N PHE A 68 8.81 -0.08 -6.92
CA PHE A 68 8.70 1.36 -6.64
C PHE A 68 9.65 1.85 -5.55
N ASN A 69 10.40 0.97 -4.87
CA ASN A 69 11.50 1.43 -3.98
C ASN A 69 12.51 2.32 -4.72
N ALA A 70 12.67 2.13 -6.03
CA ALA A 70 13.56 2.95 -6.85
C ALA A 70 13.06 4.39 -7.06
N VAL A 71 11.76 4.65 -6.88
CA VAL A 71 11.10 5.90 -7.31
C VAL A 71 10.21 6.54 -6.26
N ALA A 72 10.05 5.92 -5.09
CA ALA A 72 9.13 6.40 -4.06
C ALA A 72 9.68 6.26 -2.65
N HIS A 73 9.23 7.14 -1.77
CA HIS A 73 9.36 7.01 -0.32
C HIS A 73 8.09 6.41 0.26
N TYR A 74 8.23 5.62 1.33
CA TYR A 74 7.14 4.93 2.00
C TYR A 74 6.99 5.47 3.42
N GLU A 75 5.76 5.80 3.80
CA GLU A 75 5.37 6.07 5.18
C GLU A 75 4.36 5.03 5.62
N VAL A 76 4.55 4.44 6.80
CA VAL A 76 3.66 3.42 7.34
C VAL A 76 3.04 3.94 8.62
N THR A 77 1.70 3.88 8.68
CA THR A 77 0.92 4.19 9.88
C THR A 77 0.20 2.93 10.33
N ASP A 78 0.43 2.54 11.57
CA ASP A 78 -0.33 1.46 12.21
C ASP A 78 -1.56 2.07 12.88
N PHE A 79 -2.75 1.51 12.60
CA PHE A 79 -3.97 1.95 13.23
C PHE A 79 -4.99 0.82 13.35
N SER A 80 -5.93 0.98 14.28
CA SER A 80 -7.06 0.07 14.44
C SER A 80 -8.36 0.86 14.33
N ALA A 81 -9.27 0.41 13.48
CA ALA A 81 -10.60 1.01 13.41
C ALA A 81 -11.40 0.57 14.65
N THR A 82 -11.65 1.51 15.56
CA THR A 82 -12.41 1.28 16.79
C THR A 82 -13.86 1.74 16.69
N THR A 83 -14.15 2.64 15.74
CA THR A 83 -15.48 3.20 15.49
C THR A 83 -15.69 3.29 13.99
N THR A 84 -16.81 2.78 13.50
CA THR A 84 -17.14 2.80 12.07
C THR A 84 -18.56 3.29 11.85
N ALA A 85 -18.81 3.80 10.64
CA ALA A 85 -20.16 4.04 10.15
C ALA A 85 -20.86 2.70 9.87
N ALA A 86 -22.19 2.73 9.84
CA ALA A 86 -22.99 1.56 9.48
C ALA A 86 -22.58 1.04 8.08
N GLY A 87 -22.42 -0.26 7.95
CA GLY A 87 -21.96 -0.90 6.72
C GLY A 87 -20.45 -1.08 6.60
N PHE A 88 -19.66 -0.55 7.56
CA PHE A 88 -18.20 -0.64 7.53
C PHE A 88 -17.62 -1.40 8.74
N GLU A 89 -18.44 -2.16 9.43
CA GLU A 89 -18.06 -2.90 10.64
C GLU A 89 -16.95 -3.93 10.36
N ALA A 90 -16.83 -4.41 9.13
CA ALA A 90 -15.77 -5.34 8.74
C ALA A 90 -14.35 -4.75 8.91
N LEU A 91 -14.23 -3.43 9.02
CA LEU A 91 -12.93 -2.78 9.26
C LEU A 91 -12.48 -2.89 10.72
N THR A 92 -13.40 -3.12 11.66
CA THR A 92 -13.02 -3.30 13.08
C THR A 92 -12.28 -4.61 13.26
N GLY A 93 -11.19 -4.56 14.02
CA GLY A 93 -10.38 -5.75 14.30
C GLY A 93 -9.37 -6.13 13.21
N LEU A 94 -9.24 -5.33 12.18
CA LEU A 94 -8.21 -5.56 11.16
C LEU A 94 -6.82 -5.09 11.59
#